data_7d1bbb7b9b4241ef016913148f1832cd
#
_entry.id   7d1bbb7b9b4241ef016913148f1832cd
#
_cell.length_a   1.000
_cell.length_b   1.000
_cell.length_c   1.000
_cell.angle_alpha   90.00
_cell.angle_beta   90.00
_cell.angle_gamma   90.00
#
_symmetry.space_group_name_H-M   'P 1'
#
loop_
_entity.id
_entity.type
_entity.pdbx_description
1 polymer ?
#
loop_
_entity_poly.entity_id
_entity_poly.type
_entity_poly.pdbx_seq_one_letter_code
_entity_poly.pdbx_strand_id
1 'polypeptide(L)'
;MKGFITNIEKASLENDYFRNVLYTDPRLQLVVMSLLPNEDIGEEVHELDQFIRVEKGEGKAVLDGEEAVIRDGSVVVVPQGTRHNIINTSSTESMKLYTLYAPPNHAEGTTHKTKAEAEAAEEHYRA
;
A
#
# COMPACT_ATOMS: atom_id res chain seq x y z
N MET A 1 3.39 25.60 4.00
CA MET A 1 2.00 25.20 3.68
C MET A 1 1.64 23.98 4.53
N LYS A 2 0.48 23.99 5.14
CA LYS A 2 -0.07 22.79 5.76
C LYS A 2 -0.74 21.95 4.69
N GLY A 3 -0.62 20.65 4.79
CA GLY A 3 -1.17 19.72 3.82
C GLY A 3 -0.16 19.37 2.73
N PHE A 4 -0.65 18.77 1.67
CA PHE A 4 0.21 18.20 0.64
C PHE A 4 -0.54 18.18 -0.69
N ILE A 5 0.14 18.56 -1.76
CA ILE A 5 -0.44 18.58 -3.11
C ILE A 5 0.52 17.86 -4.05
N THR A 6 0.01 16.89 -4.78
CA THR A 6 0.79 16.17 -5.78
C THR A 6 -0.13 15.65 -6.89
N ASN A 7 0.45 15.24 -8.01
CA ASN A 7 -0.25 14.43 -8.99
C ASN A 7 -0.07 12.97 -8.56
N ILE A 8 -1.11 12.39 -7.97
CA ILE A 8 -0.99 11.05 -7.38
C ILE A 8 -0.83 9.94 -8.43
N GLU A 9 -1.43 10.10 -9.61
CA GLU A 9 -1.23 9.15 -10.69
C GLU A 9 0.25 9.12 -11.08
N LYS A 10 0.84 10.28 -11.33
CA LYS A 10 2.26 10.39 -11.69
C LYS A 10 3.15 9.83 -10.57
N ALA A 11 2.89 10.23 -9.34
CA ALA A 11 3.68 9.78 -8.19
C ALA A 11 3.64 8.26 -8.05
N SER A 12 2.46 7.65 -8.25
CA SER A 12 2.29 6.20 -8.18
C SER A 12 3.00 5.48 -9.32
N LEU A 13 2.82 5.96 -10.55
CA LEU A 13 3.40 5.32 -11.74
C LEU A 13 4.93 5.39 -11.76
N GLU A 14 5.50 6.48 -11.25
CA GLU A 14 6.97 6.67 -11.20
C GLU A 14 7.62 6.00 -10.00
N ASN A 15 6.86 5.56 -9.01
CA ASN A 15 7.40 4.94 -7.81
C ASN A 15 7.81 3.49 -8.06
N ASP A 16 9.08 3.17 -7.80
CA ASP A 16 9.60 1.81 -7.88
C ASP A 16 9.87 1.20 -6.51
N TYR A 17 9.64 1.94 -5.43
CA TYR A 17 9.86 1.43 -4.07
C TYR A 17 8.66 0.60 -3.62
N PHE A 18 8.93 -0.46 -2.88
CA PHE A 18 7.87 -1.23 -2.25
C PHE A 18 6.96 -0.32 -1.42
N ARG A 19 7.55 0.56 -0.61
CA ARG A 19 6.79 1.53 0.21
C ARG A 19 7.51 2.87 0.21
N ASN A 20 6.76 3.93 -0.06
CA ASN A 20 7.29 5.29 -0.01
C ASN A 20 6.22 6.21 0.58
N VAL A 21 6.43 6.62 1.83
CA VAL A 21 5.50 7.51 2.54
C VAL A 21 5.69 8.93 2.03
N LEU A 22 4.64 9.52 1.46
CA LEU A 22 4.70 10.87 0.88
C LEU A 22 4.25 11.96 1.84
N TYR A 23 3.29 11.66 2.72
CA TYR A 23 2.70 12.66 3.60
C TYR A 23 2.18 11.99 4.86
N THR A 24 2.41 12.65 6.00
CA THR A 24 1.91 12.19 7.29
C THR A 24 1.44 13.39 8.12
N ASP A 25 0.24 13.30 8.66
CA ASP A 25 -0.23 14.17 9.73
C ASP A 25 -0.85 13.29 10.83
N PRO A 26 -1.33 13.84 11.95
CA PRO A 26 -1.83 13.01 13.04
C PRO A 26 -3.04 12.13 12.70
N ARG A 27 -3.74 12.38 11.59
CA ARG A 27 -5.00 11.69 11.23
C ARG A 27 -4.96 10.94 9.92
N LEU A 28 -3.98 11.24 9.04
CA LEU A 28 -3.97 10.74 7.68
C LEU A 28 -2.55 10.53 7.19
N GLN A 29 -2.34 9.46 6.43
CA GLN A 29 -1.05 9.18 5.81
C GLN A 29 -1.25 8.71 4.38
N LEU A 30 -0.46 9.27 3.47
CA LEU A 30 -0.46 8.92 2.04
C LEU A 30 0.83 8.18 1.71
N VAL A 31 0.68 7.01 1.09
CA VAL A 31 1.80 6.14 0.75
C VAL A 31 1.64 5.64 -0.69
N VAL A 32 2.71 5.67 -1.46
CA VAL A 32 2.75 4.99 -2.76
C VAL A 32 3.52 3.69 -2.63
N MET A 33 3.09 2.67 -3.37
CA MET A 33 3.70 1.35 -3.33
C MET A 33 3.84 0.76 -4.72
N SER A 34 4.86 -0.05 -4.89
CA SER A 34 5.06 -0.85 -6.11
C SER A 34 5.28 -2.30 -5.70
N LEU A 35 4.46 -3.19 -6.26
CA LEU A 35 4.60 -4.63 -6.07
C LEU A 35 5.21 -5.24 -7.31
N LEU A 36 6.28 -5.99 -7.14
CA LEU A 36 6.91 -6.74 -8.23
C LEU A 36 5.97 -7.85 -8.73
N PRO A 37 6.22 -8.42 -9.93
CA PRO A 37 5.42 -9.56 -10.40
C PRO A 37 5.32 -10.67 -9.35
N ASN A 38 4.11 -11.16 -9.13
CA ASN A 38 3.78 -12.20 -8.15
C ASN A 38 4.02 -11.84 -6.67
N GLU A 39 4.35 -10.58 -6.38
CA GLU A 39 4.57 -10.12 -5.01
C GLU A 39 3.24 -9.70 -4.37
N ASP A 40 3.13 -9.85 -3.08
CA ASP A 40 2.01 -9.36 -2.30
C ASP A 40 2.49 -8.38 -1.21
N ILE A 41 1.56 -7.64 -0.64
CA ILE A 41 1.87 -6.78 0.51
C ILE A 41 2.11 -7.65 1.75
N GLY A 42 1.35 -8.71 1.89
CA GLY A 42 1.32 -9.57 3.06
C GLY A 42 -0.02 -9.45 3.77
N GLU A 43 -0.44 -10.53 4.43
CA GLU A 43 -1.68 -10.52 5.17
C GLU A 43 -1.54 -9.66 6.42
N GLU A 44 -2.44 -8.70 6.60
CA GLU A 44 -2.39 -7.75 7.70
C GLU A 44 -3.77 -7.49 8.29
N VAL A 45 -3.78 -7.10 9.58
CA VAL A 45 -4.95 -6.56 10.27
C VAL A 45 -4.51 -5.28 10.95
N HIS A 46 -5.20 -4.18 10.70
CA HIS A 46 -4.88 -2.88 11.29
C HIS A 46 -6.01 -2.34 12.14
N GLU A 47 -5.65 -1.58 13.17
CA GLU A 47 -6.62 -0.83 13.99
C GLU A 47 -6.82 0.58 13.41
N LEU A 48 -7.02 0.65 12.11
CA LEU A 48 -7.22 1.87 11.35
C LEU A 48 -8.01 1.56 10.10
N ASP A 49 -8.51 2.61 9.46
CA ASP A 49 -9.16 2.47 8.16
C ASP A 49 -8.13 2.68 7.06
N GLN A 50 -8.27 1.92 5.98
CA GLN A 50 -7.35 1.99 4.86
C GLN A 50 -8.10 2.07 3.53
N PHE A 51 -7.63 2.95 2.66
CA PHE A 51 -8.13 3.10 1.29
C PHE A 51 -6.99 2.78 0.35
N ILE A 52 -7.23 1.90 -0.62
CA ILE A 52 -6.21 1.48 -1.59
C ILE A 52 -6.76 1.72 -2.99
N ARG A 53 -5.96 2.36 -3.84
CA ARG A 53 -6.29 2.52 -5.26
C ARG A 53 -5.18 1.96 -6.13
N VAL A 54 -5.56 1.10 -7.09
CA VAL A 54 -4.63 0.59 -8.10
C VAL A 54 -4.59 1.57 -9.26
N GLU A 55 -3.42 2.16 -9.51
CA GLU A 55 -3.21 3.04 -10.67
C GLU A 55 -2.85 2.23 -11.91
N LYS A 56 -2.08 1.16 -11.77
CA LYS A 56 -1.69 0.30 -12.88
C LYS A 56 -1.42 -1.11 -12.40
N GLY A 57 -1.95 -2.08 -13.13
CA GLY A 57 -1.70 -3.49 -12.88
C GLY A 57 -2.96 -4.30 -12.73
N GLU A 58 -2.80 -5.58 -12.49
CA GLU A 58 -3.91 -6.48 -12.18
C GLU A 58 -3.50 -7.44 -11.08
N GLY A 59 -4.46 -7.78 -10.25
CA GLY A 59 -4.20 -8.65 -9.13
C GLY A 59 -5.48 -9.05 -8.43
N LYS A 60 -5.37 -9.35 -7.15
CA LYS A 60 -6.54 -9.62 -6.34
C LYS A 60 -6.39 -9.01 -4.94
N ALA A 61 -7.53 -8.64 -4.38
CA ALA A 61 -7.66 -8.22 -2.99
C ALA A 61 -8.35 -9.34 -2.22
N VAL A 62 -7.90 -9.56 -1.01
CA VAL A 62 -8.52 -10.52 -0.08
C VAL A 62 -8.97 -9.75 1.14
N LEU A 63 -10.28 -9.82 1.46
CA LEU A 63 -10.87 -9.18 2.64
C LEU A 63 -11.61 -10.24 3.44
N ASP A 64 -11.12 -10.55 4.65
CA ASP A 64 -11.70 -11.60 5.51
C ASP A 64 -11.94 -12.91 4.76
N GLY A 65 -10.97 -13.31 3.93
CA GLY A 65 -11.01 -14.55 3.15
C GLY A 65 -11.77 -14.46 1.83
N GLU A 66 -12.47 -13.37 1.54
CA GLU A 66 -13.15 -13.18 0.27
C GLU A 66 -12.20 -12.53 -0.74
N GLU A 67 -12.09 -13.12 -1.93
CA GLU A 67 -11.22 -12.64 -2.97
C GLU A 67 -11.98 -11.89 -4.06
N ALA A 68 -11.39 -10.81 -4.56
CA ALA A 68 -11.92 -10.05 -5.70
C ALA A 68 -10.77 -9.66 -6.63
N VAL A 69 -11.01 -9.72 -7.93
CA VAL A 69 -10.05 -9.26 -8.94
C VAL A 69 -10.01 -7.74 -8.91
N ILE A 70 -8.80 -7.18 -8.94
CA ILE A 70 -8.57 -5.74 -9.03
C ILE A 70 -7.67 -5.43 -10.22
N ARG A 71 -7.82 -4.24 -10.76
CA ARG A 71 -7.06 -3.75 -11.93
C ARG A 71 -6.97 -2.23 -11.90
N ASP A 72 -6.43 -1.63 -12.96
CA ASP A 72 -6.35 -0.17 -13.10
C ASP A 72 -7.68 0.48 -12.70
N GLY A 73 -7.63 1.41 -11.79
CA GLY A 73 -8.81 2.14 -11.32
C GLY A 73 -9.59 1.48 -10.19
N SER A 74 -9.23 0.26 -9.79
CA SER A 74 -9.91 -0.42 -8.66
C SER A 74 -9.60 0.26 -7.34
N VAL A 75 -10.60 0.29 -6.47
CA VAL A 75 -10.49 0.78 -5.11
C VAL A 75 -10.82 -0.35 -4.14
N VAL A 76 -10.03 -0.46 -3.09
CA VAL A 76 -10.28 -1.39 -1.99
C VAL A 76 -10.37 -0.56 -0.71
N VAL A 77 -11.51 -0.63 -0.04
CA VAL A 77 -11.70 0.00 1.27
C VAL A 77 -11.60 -1.09 2.33
N VAL A 78 -10.67 -0.90 3.26
CA VAL A 78 -10.39 -1.87 4.33
C VAL A 78 -10.77 -1.24 5.66
N PRO A 79 -11.94 -1.58 6.22
CA PRO A 79 -12.33 -1.09 7.55
C PRO A 79 -11.40 -1.63 8.63
N GLN A 80 -11.27 -0.89 9.71
CA GLN A 80 -10.53 -1.32 10.89
C GLN A 80 -10.88 -2.76 11.28
N GLY A 81 -9.87 -3.57 11.57
CA GLY A 81 -10.04 -4.94 12.03
C GLY A 81 -10.27 -5.98 10.93
N THR A 82 -10.29 -5.56 9.68
CA THR A 82 -10.46 -6.48 8.55
C THR A 82 -9.12 -7.11 8.15
N ARG A 83 -9.06 -8.44 8.15
CA ARG A 83 -7.89 -9.16 7.65
C ARG A 83 -7.83 -9.00 6.13
N HIS A 84 -6.70 -8.56 5.61
CA HIS A 84 -6.61 -8.21 4.20
C HIS A 84 -5.24 -8.46 3.60
N ASN A 85 -5.21 -8.59 2.27
CA ASN A 85 -3.99 -8.67 1.49
C ASN A 85 -4.24 -8.16 0.08
N ILE A 86 -3.21 -7.60 -0.53
CA ILE A 86 -3.20 -7.20 -1.93
C ILE A 86 -2.10 -8.00 -2.63
N ILE A 87 -2.45 -8.65 -3.72
CA ILE A 87 -1.56 -9.57 -4.43
C ILE A 87 -1.45 -9.14 -5.89
N ASN A 88 -0.23 -8.94 -6.37
CA ASN A 88 0.02 -8.74 -7.79
C ASN A 88 0.06 -10.11 -8.46
N THR A 89 -0.92 -10.41 -9.30
CA THR A 89 -1.02 -11.71 -9.97
C THR A 89 -0.36 -11.74 -11.35
N SER A 90 0.15 -10.61 -11.83
CA SER A 90 0.92 -10.57 -13.07
C SER A 90 2.28 -11.23 -12.87
N SER A 91 2.72 -12.03 -13.83
CA SER A 91 4.05 -12.64 -13.83
C SER A 91 5.09 -11.75 -14.51
N THR A 92 4.68 -10.63 -15.11
CA THR A 92 5.56 -9.78 -15.92
C THR A 92 5.56 -8.31 -15.54
N GLU A 93 4.46 -7.79 -14.99
CA GLU A 93 4.29 -6.36 -14.74
C GLU A 93 4.18 -6.04 -13.25
N SER A 94 4.81 -4.94 -12.83
CA SER A 94 4.65 -4.42 -11.47
C SER A 94 3.25 -3.81 -11.30
N MET A 95 2.73 -3.88 -10.09
CA MET A 95 1.49 -3.19 -9.71
C MET A 95 1.85 -1.87 -9.04
N LYS A 96 1.24 -0.79 -9.51
CA LYS A 96 1.42 0.56 -8.94
C LYS A 96 0.15 0.95 -8.21
N LEU A 97 0.29 1.31 -6.95
CA LEU A 97 -0.87 1.69 -6.14
C LEU A 97 -0.51 2.81 -5.16
N TYR A 98 -1.53 3.45 -4.64
CA TYR A 98 -1.38 4.29 -3.47
C TYR A 98 -2.39 3.88 -2.41
N THR A 99 -2.07 4.22 -1.18
CA THR A 99 -2.92 3.90 -0.05
C THR A 99 -2.97 5.07 0.93
N LEU A 100 -4.12 5.21 1.57
CA LEU A 100 -4.36 6.16 2.65
C LEU A 100 -4.64 5.37 3.92
N TYR A 101 -3.95 5.74 4.99
CA TYR A 101 -4.20 5.20 6.34
C TYR A 101 -4.80 6.31 7.20
N ALA A 102 -5.82 5.99 7.94
CA ALA A 102 -6.47 6.90 8.87
C ALA A 102 -6.74 6.19 10.20
N PRO A 103 -5.93 6.43 11.23
CA PRO A 103 -4.72 7.26 11.32
C PRO A 103 -3.48 6.65 10.67
N PRO A 104 -2.32 7.33 10.69
CA PRO A 104 -1.08 6.82 10.11
C PRO A 104 -0.66 5.45 10.63
N ASN A 105 -0.08 4.63 9.75
CA ASN A 105 0.39 3.28 10.07
C ASN A 105 1.92 3.19 10.16
N HIS A 106 2.63 4.07 9.48
CA HIS A 106 4.09 4.07 9.42
C HIS A 106 4.67 5.36 9.98
N ALA A 107 5.95 5.33 10.37
CA ALA A 107 6.66 6.54 10.78
C ALA A 107 6.74 7.50 9.59
N GLU A 108 6.71 8.80 9.88
CA GLU A 108 6.83 9.86 8.88
C GLU A 108 8.10 9.66 8.04
N GLY A 109 7.95 9.79 6.72
CA GLY A 109 9.08 9.70 5.79
C GLY A 109 9.64 8.31 5.58
N THR A 110 8.97 7.26 6.06
CA THR A 110 9.42 5.88 5.87
C THR A 110 9.55 5.54 4.39
N THR A 111 10.68 4.95 4.01
CA THR A 111 10.89 4.40 2.68
C THR A 111 11.49 3.01 2.78
N HIS A 112 10.93 2.07 2.02
CA HIS A 112 11.48 0.73 1.87
C HIS A 112 11.58 0.44 0.38
N LYS A 113 12.78 0.25 -0.12
CA LYS A 113 12.99 -0.02 -1.54
C LYS A 113 12.41 -1.36 -1.94
N THR A 114 12.48 -2.35 -1.04
CA THR A 114 12.05 -3.72 -1.29
C THR A 114 11.15 -4.21 -0.17
N LYS A 115 10.37 -5.25 -0.47
CA LYS A 115 9.56 -5.93 0.54
C LYS A 115 10.44 -6.51 1.65
N ALA A 116 11.61 -7.04 1.30
CA ALA A 116 12.55 -7.57 2.28
C ALA A 116 12.99 -6.51 3.30
N GLU A 117 13.25 -5.28 2.85
CA GLU A 117 13.56 -4.17 3.76
C GLU A 117 12.40 -3.85 4.70
N ALA A 118 11.17 -3.88 4.17
CA ALA A 118 9.98 -3.62 4.97
C ALA A 118 9.79 -4.70 6.05
N GLU A 119 9.97 -5.96 5.70
CA GLU A 119 9.87 -7.08 6.65
C GLU A 119 10.95 -7.02 7.72
N ALA A 120 12.18 -6.69 7.34
CA ALA A 120 13.29 -6.53 8.28
C ALA A 120 13.02 -5.40 9.27
N ALA A 121 12.45 -4.28 8.82
CA ALA A 121 12.08 -3.17 9.67
C ALA A 121 10.97 -3.54 10.67
N GLU A 122 9.98 -4.33 10.25
CA GLU A 122 8.92 -4.82 11.13
C GLU A 122 9.48 -5.74 12.22
N GLU A 123 10.34 -6.68 11.85
CA GLU A 123 10.99 -7.58 12.80
C GLU A 123 11.81 -6.80 13.83
N HIS A 124 12.54 -5.81 13.37
CA HIS A 124 13.34 -4.95 14.25
C HIS A 124 12.45 -4.16 15.22
N TYR A 125 11.30 -3.69 14.75
CA TYR A 125 10.34 -2.94 15.55
C TYR A 125 9.66 -3.81 16.61
N ARG A 126 9.48 -5.09 16.32
CA ARG A 126 8.84 -6.05 17.23
C ARG A 126 9.82 -6.69 18.23
N ALA A 127 11.08 -6.57 17.95
CA ALA A 127 12.11 -7.04 18.86
C ALA A 127 12.32 -6.08 20.02
#